data_525106571e5f614c1cf7eeb0167ad76f
#
_entry.id   525106571e5f614c1cf7eeb0167ad76f
#
_cell.length_a   1.000
_cell.length_b   1.000
_cell.length_c   1.000
_cell.angle_alpha   90.00
_cell.angle_beta   90.00
_cell.angle_gamma   90.00
#
_symmetry.space_group_name_H-M   'P 1'
#
loop_
_entity.id
_entity.type
_entity.pdbx_description
1 polymer ?
#
loop_
_entity_poly.entity_id
_entity_poly.type
_entity_poly.pdbx_seq_one_letter_code
_entity_poly.pdbx_strand_id
1 'polypeptide(L)'
;MRLSRDGVVVVHHDATVDRTTNGRGPVAGLTADELARLDAGYHFDGFRGRAGGVPRLDEVLRRYRDVRLIIELKLNDAQLAQRTVDAVRAADAVERVSIGSFGTRVLRAVREYEPRIPSGASREETRLALYRSWVRWPVRRPAYKEFQVPEMSGSTRVVSPRFVRYAHDAGVVVRVWTVNDESDMRRLLSWGVDALISDRPDRAVEVVRAAAR
;
A
#
# COMPACT_ATOMS: atom_id res chain seq x y z
N MET A 1 1.79 -7.42 -1.01
CA MET A 1 2.69 -8.56 -0.77
C MET A 1 1.91 -9.84 -0.56
N ARG A 2 2.49 -10.98 -0.92
CA ARG A 2 1.96 -12.32 -0.73
C ARG A 2 3.05 -13.27 -0.27
N LEU A 3 2.66 -14.45 0.23
CA LEU A 3 3.61 -15.52 0.53
C LEU A 3 3.65 -16.52 -0.63
N SER A 4 4.86 -16.92 -1.01
CA SER A 4 5.12 -18.09 -1.86
C SER A 4 4.85 -19.38 -1.11
N ARG A 5 4.86 -20.53 -1.80
CA ARG A 5 4.71 -21.87 -1.21
C ARG A 5 5.75 -22.16 -0.11
N ASP A 6 6.96 -21.68 -0.28
CA ASP A 6 8.09 -21.81 0.66
C ASP A 6 8.17 -20.68 1.71
N GLY A 7 7.09 -19.86 1.82
CA GLY A 7 6.95 -18.84 2.87
C GLY A 7 7.79 -17.58 2.69
N VAL A 8 8.30 -17.32 1.49
CA VAL A 8 9.02 -16.10 1.13
C VAL A 8 8.03 -15.00 0.77
N VAL A 9 8.28 -13.76 1.22
CA VAL A 9 7.44 -12.61 0.86
C VAL A 9 7.80 -12.12 -0.54
N VAL A 10 6.82 -12.12 -1.44
CA VAL A 10 6.98 -11.69 -2.84
C VAL A 10 6.11 -10.48 -3.17
N VAL A 11 6.58 -9.67 -4.12
CA VAL A 11 5.89 -8.47 -4.57
C VAL A 11 4.94 -8.84 -5.71
N HIS A 12 3.70 -9.18 -5.34
CA HIS A 12 2.66 -9.51 -6.30
C HIS A 12 1.30 -9.01 -5.82
N HIS A 13 0.50 -8.48 -6.74
CA HIS A 13 -0.81 -7.89 -6.39
C HIS A 13 -1.87 -8.99 -6.23
N ASP A 14 -2.09 -9.79 -7.26
CA ASP A 14 -3.18 -10.74 -7.36
C ASP A 14 -2.93 -12.03 -6.56
N ALA A 15 -3.97 -12.81 -6.32
CA ALA A 15 -3.84 -14.11 -5.68
C ALA A 15 -3.18 -15.15 -6.59
N THR A 16 -3.28 -14.95 -7.91
CA THR A 16 -2.72 -15.81 -8.96
C THR A 16 -1.76 -15.03 -9.84
N VAL A 17 -0.90 -15.73 -10.57
CA VAL A 17 0.10 -15.13 -11.47
C VAL A 17 -0.40 -14.89 -12.89
N ASP A 18 -1.62 -15.33 -13.21
CA ASP A 18 -2.16 -15.48 -14.56
C ASP A 18 -2.27 -14.15 -15.33
N ARG A 19 -2.68 -13.06 -14.65
CA ARG A 19 -2.95 -11.78 -15.31
C ARG A 19 -1.69 -11.04 -15.76
N THR A 20 -0.60 -11.18 -15.02
CA THR A 20 0.59 -10.34 -15.20
C THR A 20 1.84 -11.10 -15.59
N THR A 21 1.76 -12.44 -15.69
CA THR A 21 2.92 -13.26 -16.05
C THR A 21 2.56 -14.31 -17.11
N ASN A 22 3.56 -15.02 -17.62
CA ASN A 22 3.38 -16.19 -18.47
C ASN A 22 3.03 -17.47 -17.70
N GLY A 23 2.97 -17.42 -16.35
CA GLY A 23 2.60 -18.54 -15.48
C GLY A 23 1.11 -18.68 -15.27
N ARG A 24 0.71 -19.71 -14.52
CA ARG A 24 -0.68 -19.97 -14.14
C ARG A 24 -0.78 -20.46 -12.70
N GLY A 25 -1.91 -20.15 -12.06
CA GLY A 25 -2.26 -20.63 -10.74
C GLY A 25 -1.89 -19.70 -9.59
N PRO A 26 -2.12 -20.14 -8.34
CA PRO A 26 -1.96 -19.31 -7.16
C PRO A 26 -0.49 -19.02 -6.84
N VAL A 27 -0.19 -17.79 -6.41
CA VAL A 27 1.15 -17.42 -5.90
C VAL A 27 1.61 -18.35 -4.78
N ALA A 28 0.71 -18.72 -3.87
CA ALA A 28 0.99 -19.65 -2.78
C ALA A 28 1.24 -21.12 -3.23
N GLY A 29 1.02 -21.44 -4.50
CA GLY A 29 1.32 -22.75 -5.10
C GLY A 29 2.74 -22.85 -5.66
N LEU A 30 3.45 -21.73 -5.80
CA LEU A 30 4.79 -21.64 -6.41
C LEU A 30 5.81 -21.21 -5.37
N THR A 31 7.04 -21.74 -5.45
CA THR A 31 8.18 -21.25 -4.66
C THR A 31 8.63 -19.87 -5.12
N ALA A 32 9.39 -19.16 -4.29
CA ALA A 32 9.95 -17.88 -4.67
C ALA A 32 10.84 -17.99 -5.93
N ASP A 33 11.59 -19.06 -6.06
CA ASP A 33 12.45 -19.31 -7.23
C ASP A 33 11.64 -19.62 -8.50
N GLU A 34 10.52 -20.35 -8.39
CA GLU A 34 9.60 -20.56 -9.51
C GLU A 34 8.97 -19.24 -9.95
N LEU A 35 8.55 -18.40 -9.00
CA LEU A 35 8.00 -17.06 -9.24
C LEU A 35 9.01 -16.12 -9.89
N ALA A 36 10.28 -16.18 -9.49
CA ALA A 36 11.36 -15.37 -10.05
C ALA A 36 11.69 -15.73 -11.52
N ARG A 37 11.37 -16.95 -11.97
CA ARG A 37 11.59 -17.40 -13.37
C ARG A 37 10.46 -17.04 -14.31
N LEU A 38 9.31 -16.58 -13.80
CA LEU A 38 8.20 -16.14 -14.63
C LEU A 38 8.58 -14.83 -15.36
N ASP A 39 7.92 -14.57 -16.48
CA ASP A 39 8.01 -13.30 -17.18
C ASP A 39 6.87 -12.39 -16.74
N ALA A 40 7.16 -11.45 -15.85
CA ALA A 40 6.17 -10.48 -15.33
C ALA A 40 5.81 -9.38 -16.34
N GLY A 41 6.46 -9.30 -17.48
CA GLY A 41 6.15 -8.42 -18.60
C GLY A 41 5.41 -9.10 -19.76
N TYR A 42 5.05 -10.38 -19.60
CA TYR A 42 4.56 -11.22 -20.70
C TYR A 42 3.36 -10.63 -21.45
N HIS A 43 2.43 -10.01 -20.73
CA HIS A 43 1.22 -9.40 -21.29
C HIS A 43 1.37 -7.89 -21.54
N PHE A 44 2.58 -7.33 -21.39
CA PHE A 44 2.84 -5.92 -21.56
C PHE A 44 3.63 -5.66 -22.85
N ASP A 45 3.05 -4.89 -23.77
CA ASP A 45 3.65 -4.65 -25.08
C ASP A 45 5.06 -4.05 -24.96
N GLY A 46 6.01 -4.64 -25.69
CA GLY A 46 7.42 -4.24 -25.67
C GLY A 46 8.24 -4.75 -24.47
N PHE A 47 7.64 -5.43 -23.50
CA PHE A 47 8.33 -5.93 -22.31
C PHE A 47 8.41 -7.47 -22.21
N ARG A 48 7.73 -8.19 -23.09
CA ARG A 48 7.78 -9.65 -23.14
C ARG A 48 9.22 -10.16 -23.26
N GLY A 49 9.65 -11.03 -22.34
CA GLY A 49 10.99 -11.56 -22.24
C GLY A 49 12.07 -10.56 -21.79
N ARG A 50 11.69 -9.35 -21.42
CA ARG A 50 12.58 -8.28 -20.94
C ARG A 50 12.33 -7.89 -19.49
N ALA A 51 11.12 -8.12 -18.99
CA ALA A 51 10.82 -7.93 -17.58
C ALA A 51 11.41 -9.09 -16.79
N GLY A 52 11.90 -8.83 -15.59
CA GLY A 52 12.24 -9.88 -14.64
C GLY A 52 11.00 -10.63 -14.17
N GLY A 53 11.17 -11.64 -13.34
CA GLY A 53 10.10 -12.39 -12.70
C GLY A 53 9.43 -11.62 -11.56
N VAL A 54 8.64 -12.33 -10.78
CA VAL A 54 8.04 -11.77 -9.55
C VAL A 54 9.14 -11.62 -8.50
N PRO A 55 9.49 -10.39 -8.07
CA PRO A 55 10.62 -10.18 -7.18
C PRO A 55 10.28 -10.53 -5.74
N ARG A 56 11.30 -10.89 -4.97
CA ARG A 56 11.23 -11.04 -3.51
C ARG A 56 11.25 -9.66 -2.84
N LEU A 57 10.57 -9.53 -1.71
CA LEU A 57 10.54 -8.25 -0.99
C LEU A 57 11.93 -7.81 -0.53
N ASP A 58 12.75 -8.73 -0.03
CA ASP A 58 14.09 -8.44 0.45
C ASP A 58 15.03 -7.93 -0.66
N GLU A 59 14.86 -8.39 -1.91
CA GLU A 59 15.58 -7.88 -3.08
C GLU A 59 15.18 -6.43 -3.39
N VAL A 60 13.88 -6.14 -3.37
CA VAL A 60 13.37 -4.77 -3.58
C VAL A 60 13.88 -3.82 -2.50
N LEU A 61 13.84 -4.24 -1.23
CA LEU A 61 14.32 -3.43 -0.11
C LEU A 61 15.83 -3.14 -0.21
N ARG A 62 16.63 -4.12 -0.62
CA ARG A 62 18.08 -3.94 -0.83
C ARG A 62 18.41 -3.07 -2.04
N ARG A 63 17.64 -3.19 -3.11
CA ARG A 63 17.86 -2.44 -4.36
C ARG A 63 17.54 -0.95 -4.20
N TYR A 64 16.47 -0.61 -3.47
CA TYR A 64 15.96 0.75 -3.34
C TYR A 64 16.15 1.28 -1.91
N ARG A 65 17.40 1.41 -1.47
CA ARG A 65 17.74 1.77 -0.08
C ARG A 65 17.32 3.18 0.32
N ASP A 66 17.35 4.12 -0.62
CA ASP A 66 17.07 5.54 -0.39
C ASP A 66 15.60 5.93 -0.72
N VAL A 67 14.76 4.94 -1.02
CA VAL A 67 13.35 5.18 -1.38
C VAL A 67 12.44 4.83 -0.21
N ARG A 68 11.48 5.71 0.10
CA ARG A 68 10.38 5.39 1.01
C ARG A 68 9.38 4.48 0.31
N LEU A 69 8.92 3.45 1.01
CA LEU A 69 8.05 2.44 0.43
C LEU A 69 6.75 2.29 1.23
N ILE A 70 5.64 2.18 0.53
CA ILE A 70 4.38 1.70 1.08
C ILE A 70 4.24 0.23 0.69
N ILE A 71 4.14 -0.65 1.67
CA ILE A 71 4.02 -2.09 1.49
C ILE A 71 2.59 -2.51 1.84
N GLU A 72 1.82 -2.99 0.84
CA GLU A 72 0.47 -3.49 1.08
C GLU A 72 0.47 -5.01 1.28
N LEU A 73 -0.10 -5.48 2.39
CA LEU A 73 -0.30 -6.89 2.70
C LEU A 73 -1.67 -7.34 2.18
N LYS A 74 -1.68 -8.25 1.20
CA LYS A 74 -2.90 -8.66 0.48
C LYS A 74 -3.69 -9.77 1.18
N LEU A 75 -3.16 -10.35 2.26
CA LEU A 75 -3.82 -11.38 3.07
C LEU A 75 -3.99 -10.87 4.50
N ASN A 76 -5.13 -11.19 5.11
CA ASN A 76 -5.39 -10.87 6.52
C ASN A 76 -4.81 -11.95 7.44
N ASP A 77 -3.48 -12.16 7.33
CA ASP A 77 -2.73 -13.23 7.96
C ASP A 77 -1.55 -12.69 8.78
N ALA A 78 -1.43 -13.12 10.02
CA ALA A 78 -0.34 -12.74 10.92
C ALA A 78 1.03 -13.27 10.47
N GLN A 79 1.11 -14.42 9.82
CA GLN A 79 2.35 -14.95 9.29
C GLN A 79 2.93 -14.04 8.20
N LEU A 80 2.08 -13.54 7.28
CA LEU A 80 2.52 -12.56 6.29
C LEU A 80 3.04 -11.29 6.96
N ALA A 81 2.39 -10.81 8.03
CA ALA A 81 2.87 -9.66 8.79
C ALA A 81 4.27 -9.88 9.35
N GLN A 82 4.47 -10.98 10.09
CA GLN A 82 5.77 -11.32 10.69
C GLN A 82 6.88 -11.45 9.65
N ARG A 83 6.65 -12.24 8.58
CA ARG A 83 7.64 -12.43 7.51
C ARG A 83 7.98 -11.12 6.79
N THR A 84 7.00 -10.23 6.61
CA THR A 84 7.24 -8.91 6.02
C THR A 84 8.08 -8.04 6.96
N VAL A 85 7.75 -7.98 8.24
CA VAL A 85 8.51 -7.23 9.24
C VAL A 85 9.94 -7.76 9.36
N ASP A 86 10.14 -9.08 9.36
CA ASP A 86 11.47 -9.69 9.39
C ASP A 86 12.32 -9.26 8.19
N ALA A 87 11.73 -9.26 6.98
CA ALA A 87 12.42 -8.80 5.77
C ALA A 87 12.76 -7.30 5.84
N VAL A 88 11.86 -6.47 6.39
CA VAL A 88 12.09 -5.03 6.60
C VAL A 88 13.21 -4.78 7.60
N ARG A 89 13.25 -5.51 8.73
CA ARG A 89 14.33 -5.43 9.73
C ARG A 89 15.66 -5.86 9.14
N ALA A 90 15.71 -7.00 8.46
CA ALA A 90 16.92 -7.53 7.85
C ALA A 90 17.51 -6.60 6.76
N ALA A 91 16.70 -5.75 6.16
CA ALA A 91 17.12 -4.76 5.17
C ALA A 91 17.39 -3.37 5.77
N ASP A 92 17.34 -3.22 7.12
CA ASP A 92 17.45 -1.93 7.82
C ASP A 92 16.51 -0.86 7.25
N ALA A 93 15.24 -1.24 7.01
CA ALA A 93 14.26 -0.43 6.29
C ALA A 93 13.11 0.11 7.15
N VAL A 94 13.16 -0.09 8.48
CA VAL A 94 12.07 0.25 9.42
C VAL A 94 11.65 1.72 9.29
N GLU A 95 12.61 2.64 9.21
CA GLU A 95 12.36 4.09 9.20
C GLU A 95 11.85 4.63 7.86
N ARG A 96 11.90 3.83 6.80
CA ARG A 96 11.52 4.24 5.43
C ARG A 96 10.35 3.46 4.83
N VAL A 97 9.72 2.58 5.64
CA VAL A 97 8.59 1.74 5.20
C VAL A 97 7.36 2.10 5.99
N SER A 98 6.22 2.13 5.33
CA SER A 98 4.90 2.04 5.97
C SER A 98 4.15 0.81 5.46
N ILE A 99 3.28 0.23 6.29
CA ILE A 99 2.55 -1.00 5.95
C ILE A 99 1.05 -0.74 5.91
N GLY A 100 0.43 -1.05 4.76
CA GLY A 100 -1.01 -1.00 4.55
C GLY A 100 -1.63 -2.37 4.39
N SER A 101 -2.91 -2.48 4.69
CA SER A 101 -3.77 -3.64 4.38
C SER A 101 -5.24 -3.28 4.58
N PHE A 102 -6.12 -4.04 3.95
CA PHE A 102 -7.54 -3.97 4.28
C PHE A 102 -7.90 -4.74 5.56
N GLY A 103 -7.08 -5.71 5.96
CA GLY A 103 -7.35 -6.62 7.06
C GLY A 103 -6.92 -6.08 8.43
N THR A 104 -7.78 -6.18 9.43
CA THR A 104 -7.48 -5.74 10.80
C THR A 104 -6.48 -6.66 11.51
N ARG A 105 -6.59 -7.99 11.31
CA ARG A 105 -5.72 -8.97 11.98
C ARG A 105 -4.26 -8.81 11.57
N VAL A 106 -3.98 -8.67 10.28
CA VAL A 106 -2.62 -8.52 9.77
C VAL A 106 -1.99 -7.21 10.23
N LEU A 107 -2.75 -6.08 10.25
CA LEU A 107 -2.24 -4.80 10.72
C LEU A 107 -2.01 -4.79 12.23
N ARG A 108 -2.86 -5.46 13.02
CA ARG A 108 -2.63 -5.65 14.44
C ARG A 108 -1.32 -6.42 14.68
N ALA A 109 -1.10 -7.51 13.94
CA ALA A 109 0.13 -8.28 14.04
C ALA A 109 1.39 -7.45 13.69
N VAL A 110 1.31 -6.59 12.66
CA VAL A 110 2.41 -5.64 12.34
C VAL A 110 2.71 -4.72 13.53
N ARG A 111 1.66 -4.08 14.10
CA ARG A 111 1.80 -3.11 15.20
C ARG A 111 2.34 -3.73 16.48
N GLU A 112 1.95 -4.97 16.76
CA GLU A 112 2.42 -5.74 17.92
C GLU A 112 3.87 -6.22 17.74
N TYR A 113 4.23 -6.66 16.55
CA TYR A 113 5.55 -7.24 16.26
C TYR A 113 6.64 -6.18 16.01
N GLU A 114 6.30 -5.03 15.38
CA GLU A 114 7.21 -3.90 15.16
C GLU A 114 6.46 -2.55 15.23
N PRO A 115 6.28 -1.99 16.43
CA PRO A 115 5.51 -0.76 16.64
C PRO A 115 6.14 0.50 16.02
N ARG A 116 7.42 0.47 15.63
CA ARG A 116 8.09 1.59 14.95
C ARG A 116 7.66 1.74 13.50
N ILE A 117 7.20 0.65 12.85
CA ILE A 117 6.70 0.75 11.47
C ILE A 117 5.31 1.40 11.48
N PRO A 118 5.13 2.58 10.87
CA PRO A 118 3.81 3.17 10.72
C PRO A 118 2.92 2.26 9.90
N SER A 119 1.66 2.12 10.33
CA SER A 119 0.67 1.30 9.63
C SER A 119 -0.56 2.10 9.22
N GLY A 120 -1.14 1.71 8.11
CA GLY A 120 -2.44 2.21 7.65
C GLY A 120 -3.60 1.76 8.54
N ALA A 121 -4.73 2.45 8.42
CA ALA A 121 -6.00 2.00 8.98
C ALA A 121 -6.57 0.83 8.17
N SER A 122 -7.10 -0.18 8.85
CA SER A 122 -7.86 -1.26 8.21
C SER A 122 -9.18 -0.74 7.62
N ARG A 123 -9.88 -1.60 6.86
CA ARG A 123 -11.22 -1.24 6.34
C ARG A 123 -12.19 -0.88 7.46
N GLU A 124 -12.21 -1.63 8.55
CA GLU A 124 -13.07 -1.41 9.69
C GLU A 124 -12.72 -0.12 10.43
N GLU A 125 -11.43 0.14 10.64
CA GLU A 125 -10.95 1.36 11.27
C GLU A 125 -11.26 2.58 10.42
N THR A 126 -11.08 2.50 9.09
CA THR A 126 -11.43 3.56 8.13
C THR A 126 -12.93 3.85 8.15
N ARG A 127 -13.77 2.81 8.11
CA ARG A 127 -15.23 2.94 8.16
C ARG A 127 -15.69 3.61 9.45
N LEU A 128 -15.14 3.20 10.58
CA LEU A 128 -15.45 3.81 11.87
C LEU A 128 -15.02 5.29 11.92
N ALA A 129 -13.83 5.60 11.41
CA ALA A 129 -13.32 6.97 11.33
C ALA A 129 -14.20 7.84 10.42
N LEU A 130 -14.66 7.31 9.29
CA LEU A 130 -15.56 8.01 8.38
C LEU A 130 -16.89 8.38 9.07
N TYR A 131 -17.54 7.43 9.75
CA TYR A 131 -18.78 7.70 10.48
C TYR A 131 -18.57 8.72 11.61
N ARG A 132 -17.49 8.61 12.36
CA ARG A 132 -17.13 9.58 13.40
C ARG A 132 -16.88 10.98 12.82
N SER A 133 -16.28 11.08 11.65
CA SER A 133 -16.06 12.35 10.98
C SER A 133 -17.38 13.07 10.63
N TRP A 134 -18.44 12.33 10.30
CA TRP A 134 -19.76 12.90 9.99
C TRP A 134 -20.42 13.54 11.21
N VAL A 135 -20.24 12.94 12.40
CA VAL A 135 -20.79 13.43 13.67
C VAL A 135 -19.81 14.23 14.50
N ARG A 136 -18.62 14.52 13.95
CA ARG A 136 -17.52 15.24 14.62
C ARG A 136 -17.07 14.60 15.95
N TRP A 137 -17.18 13.28 16.06
CA TRP A 137 -16.72 12.54 17.23
C TRP A 137 -15.22 12.24 17.12
N PRO A 138 -14.35 12.81 17.97
CA PRO A 138 -12.92 12.73 17.79
C PRO A 138 -12.39 11.31 17.93
N VAL A 139 -11.38 10.97 17.13
CA VAL A 139 -10.51 9.81 17.39
C VAL A 139 -9.39 10.27 18.31
N ARG A 140 -9.28 9.62 19.45
CA ARG A 140 -8.17 9.88 20.38
C ARG A 140 -7.16 8.74 20.26
N ARG A 141 -5.91 9.07 19.91
CA ARG A 141 -4.75 8.15 19.86
C ARG A 141 -5.03 6.89 19.01
N PRO A 142 -5.28 7.01 17.70
CA PRO A 142 -5.48 5.85 16.84
C PRO A 142 -4.21 4.99 16.80
N ALA A 143 -4.38 3.67 16.68
CA ALA A 143 -3.27 2.73 16.54
C ALA A 143 -2.60 2.81 15.16
N TYR A 144 -3.30 3.37 14.17
CA TYR A 144 -2.79 3.64 12.83
C TYR A 144 -2.24 5.07 12.71
N LYS A 145 -1.35 5.28 11.74
CA LYS A 145 -0.71 6.57 11.46
C LYS A 145 -1.15 7.19 10.15
N GLU A 146 -1.82 6.43 9.30
CA GLU A 146 -2.25 6.90 8.00
C GLU A 146 -3.54 6.22 7.53
N PHE A 147 -4.31 6.94 6.72
CA PHE A 147 -5.36 6.41 5.87
C PHE A 147 -4.80 6.22 4.46
N GLN A 148 -4.86 5.00 3.95
CA GLN A 148 -4.59 4.66 2.55
C GLN A 148 -5.93 4.27 1.93
N VAL A 149 -6.64 5.22 1.33
CA VAL A 149 -8.06 5.08 1.01
C VAL A 149 -8.39 5.51 -0.41
N PRO A 150 -9.42 4.93 -1.05
CA PRO A 150 -9.96 5.47 -2.28
C PRO A 150 -10.76 6.75 -1.97
N GLU A 151 -10.88 7.65 -2.96
CA GLU A 151 -11.78 8.80 -2.80
C GLU A 151 -13.24 8.36 -2.63
N MET A 152 -13.64 7.35 -3.42
CA MET A 152 -14.99 6.78 -3.40
C MET A 152 -14.92 5.28 -3.10
N SER A 153 -15.88 4.76 -2.35
CA SER A 153 -16.11 3.34 -2.14
C SER A 153 -17.56 3.00 -2.49
N GLY A 154 -17.78 2.51 -3.71
CA GLY A 154 -19.11 2.45 -4.31
C GLY A 154 -19.71 3.87 -4.41
N SER A 155 -20.89 4.07 -3.89
CA SER A 155 -21.56 5.39 -3.84
C SER A 155 -21.11 6.27 -2.66
N THR A 156 -20.31 5.74 -1.72
CA THR A 156 -19.91 6.47 -0.53
C THR A 156 -18.64 7.27 -0.78
N ARG A 157 -18.68 8.60 -0.55
CA ARG A 157 -17.49 9.44 -0.55
C ARG A 157 -16.71 9.23 0.75
N VAL A 158 -15.52 8.66 0.64
CA VAL A 158 -14.62 8.41 1.77
C VAL A 158 -13.80 9.68 2.06
N VAL A 159 -13.16 10.26 1.03
CA VAL A 159 -12.33 11.44 1.19
C VAL A 159 -13.14 12.71 0.91
N SER A 160 -13.09 13.64 1.83
CA SER A 160 -13.69 14.96 1.74
C SER A 160 -12.88 15.95 2.59
N PRO A 161 -13.02 17.27 2.40
CA PRO A 161 -12.35 18.24 3.27
C PRO A 161 -12.62 18.05 4.77
N ARG A 162 -13.82 17.54 5.11
CA ARG A 162 -14.18 17.20 6.49
C ARG A 162 -13.38 15.99 6.99
N PHE A 163 -13.28 14.94 6.20
CA PHE A 163 -12.55 13.72 6.56
C PHE A 163 -11.05 14.00 6.71
N VAL A 164 -10.48 14.79 5.80
CA VAL A 164 -9.06 15.20 5.88
C VAL A 164 -8.78 15.97 7.17
N ARG A 165 -9.55 17.01 7.48
CA ARG A 165 -9.41 17.74 8.76
C ARG A 165 -9.53 16.81 9.97
N TYR A 166 -10.53 15.95 9.96
CA TYR A 166 -10.75 14.98 11.04
C TYR A 166 -9.54 14.04 11.24
N ALA A 167 -8.92 13.60 10.16
CA ALA A 167 -7.70 12.78 10.20
C ALA A 167 -6.53 13.59 10.79
N HIS A 168 -6.33 14.80 10.31
CA HIS A 168 -5.26 15.70 10.78
C HIS A 168 -5.41 16.06 12.26
N ASP A 169 -6.63 16.31 12.74
CA ASP A 169 -6.91 16.57 14.17
C ASP A 169 -6.51 15.38 15.06
N ALA A 170 -6.48 14.16 14.48
CA ALA A 170 -6.02 12.95 15.14
C ALA A 170 -4.52 12.63 14.91
N GLY A 171 -3.80 13.49 14.17
CA GLY A 171 -2.40 13.28 13.78
C GLY A 171 -2.22 12.14 12.77
N VAL A 172 -3.21 11.91 11.89
CA VAL A 172 -3.23 10.84 10.89
C VAL A 172 -3.10 11.41 9.49
N VAL A 173 -2.16 10.89 8.72
CA VAL A 173 -1.88 11.26 7.32
C VAL A 173 -2.94 10.65 6.39
N VAL A 174 -3.36 11.37 5.36
CA VAL A 174 -4.33 10.89 4.35
C VAL A 174 -3.64 10.70 2.99
N ARG A 175 -3.59 9.45 2.51
CA ARG A 175 -3.06 9.07 1.20
C ARG A 175 -4.20 8.51 0.35
N VAL A 176 -4.38 9.06 -0.85
CA VAL A 176 -5.52 8.70 -1.71
C VAL A 176 -5.07 7.92 -2.93
N TRP A 177 -5.73 6.78 -3.22
CA TRP A 177 -5.51 5.91 -4.37
C TRP A 177 -6.81 5.60 -5.12
N THR A 178 -6.78 5.20 -6.37
CA THR A 178 -5.77 5.46 -7.36
C THR A 178 -6.17 6.70 -8.13
N VAL A 179 -5.37 7.74 -8.12
CA VAL A 179 -5.71 9.05 -8.70
C VAL A 179 -4.86 9.27 -9.96
N ASN A 180 -5.48 9.21 -11.14
CA ASN A 180 -4.79 9.30 -12.43
C ASN A 180 -5.11 10.57 -13.21
N ASP A 181 -6.22 11.25 -12.88
CA ASP A 181 -6.63 12.49 -13.51
C ASP A 181 -6.05 13.72 -12.79
N GLU A 182 -5.53 14.68 -13.52
CA GLU A 182 -4.90 15.88 -12.97
C GLU A 182 -5.88 16.79 -12.23
N SER A 183 -7.12 16.88 -12.69
CA SER A 183 -8.14 17.69 -12.03
C SER A 183 -8.48 17.13 -10.65
N ASP A 184 -8.56 15.79 -10.54
CA ASP A 184 -8.76 15.10 -9.26
C ASP A 184 -7.54 15.25 -8.35
N MET A 185 -6.31 15.16 -8.89
CA MET A 185 -5.08 15.40 -8.13
C MET A 185 -5.09 16.79 -7.52
N ARG A 186 -5.34 17.85 -8.32
CA ARG A 186 -5.39 19.24 -7.85
C ARG A 186 -6.48 19.45 -6.81
N ARG A 187 -7.66 18.89 -7.04
CA ARG A 187 -8.80 18.99 -6.12
C ARG A 187 -8.50 18.31 -4.78
N LEU A 188 -7.94 17.10 -4.77
CA LEU A 188 -7.60 16.39 -3.55
C LEU A 188 -6.49 17.10 -2.77
N LEU A 189 -5.48 17.64 -3.44
CA LEU A 189 -4.44 18.46 -2.81
C LEU A 189 -5.04 19.75 -2.20
N SER A 190 -6.01 20.40 -2.88
CA SER A 190 -6.70 21.55 -2.31
C SER A 190 -7.54 21.24 -1.07
N TRP A 191 -7.90 19.99 -0.85
CA TRP A 191 -8.57 19.52 0.38
C TRP A 191 -7.58 19.22 1.52
N GLY A 192 -6.27 19.29 1.23
CA GLY A 192 -5.21 19.02 2.19
C GLY A 192 -4.80 17.54 2.26
N VAL A 193 -5.06 16.74 1.20
CA VAL A 193 -4.56 15.35 1.13
C VAL A 193 -3.04 15.35 1.13
N ASP A 194 -2.43 14.51 1.97
CA ASP A 194 -0.97 14.49 2.19
C ASP A 194 -0.19 13.77 1.09
N ALA A 195 -0.81 12.79 0.41
CA ALA A 195 -0.17 12.10 -0.70
C ALA A 195 -1.20 11.53 -1.69
N LEU A 196 -0.77 11.45 -2.95
CA LEU A 196 -1.49 10.79 -4.04
C LEU A 196 -0.75 9.50 -4.43
N ILE A 197 -1.51 8.42 -4.60
CA ILE A 197 -1.02 7.15 -5.17
C ILE A 197 -1.62 7.03 -6.56
N SER A 198 -0.76 6.96 -7.59
CA SER A 198 -1.13 7.06 -8.99
C SER A 198 -0.38 6.05 -9.86
N ASP A 199 -1.04 5.56 -10.91
CA ASP A 199 -0.41 4.82 -12.00
C ASP A 199 0.29 5.77 -13.01
N ARG A 200 0.10 7.10 -12.83
CA ARG A 200 0.69 8.17 -13.65
C ARG A 200 1.60 9.04 -12.78
N PRO A 201 2.74 8.48 -12.27
CA PRO A 201 3.66 9.23 -11.42
C PRO A 201 4.29 10.44 -12.14
N ASP A 202 4.43 10.37 -13.46
CA ASP A 202 4.85 11.47 -14.31
C ASP A 202 3.96 12.72 -14.08
N ARG A 203 2.63 12.58 -14.22
CA ARG A 203 1.65 13.65 -13.98
C ARG A 203 1.56 14.06 -12.53
N ALA A 204 1.53 13.07 -11.62
CA ALA A 204 1.41 13.35 -10.19
C ALA A 204 2.55 14.23 -9.67
N VAL A 205 3.79 13.99 -10.10
CA VAL A 205 4.96 14.79 -9.73
C VAL A 205 4.84 16.23 -10.24
N GLU A 206 4.37 16.44 -11.48
CA GLU A 206 4.18 17.78 -12.06
C GLU A 206 3.12 18.57 -11.28
N VAL A 207 1.97 17.94 -11.00
CA VAL A 207 0.87 18.56 -10.24
C VAL A 207 1.30 18.92 -8.82
N VAL A 208 1.99 18.03 -8.11
CA VAL A 208 2.48 18.28 -6.75
C VAL A 208 3.50 19.42 -6.72
N ARG A 209 4.45 19.44 -7.67
CA ARG A 209 5.43 20.54 -7.78
C ARG A 209 4.78 21.89 -8.08
N ALA A 210 3.73 21.90 -8.90
CA ALA A 210 2.98 23.12 -9.19
C ALA A 210 2.17 23.62 -7.97
N ALA A 211 1.65 22.72 -7.15
CA ALA A 211 0.88 23.07 -5.95
C ALA A 211 1.75 23.52 -4.77
N ALA A 212 3.06 23.22 -4.79
CA ALA A 212 4.01 23.62 -3.75
C ALA A 212 4.67 24.99 -3.99
N ARG A 213 4.37 25.64 -5.13
CA ARG A 213 4.80 27.00 -5.49
C ARG A 213 3.77 28.04 -5.11
#